data_f3be165d3bc55c78909ee96b2ed7b0cd
#
_entry.id   f3be165d3bc55c78909ee96b2ed7b0cd
#
_cell.length_a   1.000
_cell.length_b   1.000
_cell.length_c   1.000
_cell.angle_alpha   90.00
_cell.angle_beta   90.00
_cell.angle_gamma   90.00
#
_symmetry.space_group_name_H-M   'P 1'
#
loop_
_entity.id
_entity.type
_entity.pdbx_description
1 polymer ?
#
loop_
_entity_poly.entity_id
_entity_poly.type
_entity_poly.pdbx_seq_one_letter_code
_entity_poly.pdbx_strand_id
1 'polypeptide(L)'
;MTARDARGGFRVAVTGIGVKSPAGNTPEEAYQTFLAAESTAAPVDRLAAEAVPVRFACLVPPFEPEAYLTRREARQIDRVTMLALCAAADAVADARPPGDLAPERTGVQLGTGIGGLPSMEATARDHGDSPMGMPVHTVPRTMANSPACRIAMRFGFRGSCTTYATACASGTTALGEAARKIRYGELDMALAGGADAPVTTVIMSGFARMRALSLRNEEPRLASRPFDAGRDGFVVGEGAAMLMLERWDLAVARGATVHGEITGYADNCDAFHIVAPHEDGSVAAACMRSALADAGLSPSDVGHVNAHGTSTLLNDHAEAAAIGRCFGGQSPPVTALKGVTGHLIGGSGALEAALALRCASVGLVPAIANTVSSPEADLVDLVTGSPRAVRSAPVLSNSFGFGGQNACLVLAPPP
;
A
#
# COMPACT_ATOMS: atom_id res chain seq x y z
N MET A 1 -19.76 0.84 -22.80
CA MET A 1 -19.12 -0.24 -22.03
C MET A 1 -20.14 -0.89 -21.12
N THR A 2 -20.09 -2.21 -20.92
CA THR A 2 -21.01 -2.93 -20.05
C THR A 2 -20.79 -2.55 -18.58
N ALA A 3 -21.89 -2.44 -17.81
CA ALA A 3 -21.83 -2.16 -16.36
C ALA A 3 -21.35 -3.38 -15.53
N ARG A 4 -21.32 -4.54 -16.16
CA ARG A 4 -21.00 -5.83 -15.54
C ARG A 4 -19.67 -6.37 -16.05
N ASP A 5 -18.93 -7.05 -15.18
CA ASP A 5 -17.73 -7.82 -15.51
C ASP A 5 -18.09 -9.17 -16.19
N ALA A 6 -17.09 -9.94 -16.58
CA ALA A 6 -17.27 -11.24 -17.25
C ALA A 6 -17.98 -12.29 -16.38
N ARG A 7 -18.07 -12.10 -15.07
CA ARG A 7 -18.76 -12.97 -14.11
C ARG A 7 -20.17 -12.50 -13.73
N GLY A 8 -20.61 -11.39 -14.32
CA GLY A 8 -21.92 -10.80 -14.05
C GLY A 8 -21.97 -9.89 -12.82
N GLY A 9 -20.84 -9.65 -12.13
CA GLY A 9 -20.73 -8.69 -11.05
C GLY A 9 -20.63 -7.24 -11.55
N PHE A 10 -20.83 -6.24 -10.69
CA PHE A 10 -20.59 -4.85 -11.05
C PHE A 10 -19.09 -4.60 -11.25
N ARG A 11 -18.73 -3.89 -12.32
CA ARG A 11 -17.35 -3.38 -12.49
C ARG A 11 -17.06 -2.31 -11.44
N VAL A 12 -15.79 -2.18 -11.05
CA VAL A 12 -15.36 -1.32 -9.95
C VAL A 12 -14.38 -0.26 -10.45
N ALA A 13 -14.87 0.96 -10.62
CA ALA A 13 -14.08 2.12 -11.02
C ALA A 13 -13.30 2.69 -9.84
N VAL A 14 -12.11 3.20 -10.09
CA VAL A 14 -11.36 4.09 -9.19
C VAL A 14 -11.65 5.52 -9.63
N THR A 15 -12.37 6.28 -8.82
CA THR A 15 -12.82 7.63 -9.16
C THR A 15 -12.11 8.74 -8.39
N GLY A 16 -11.30 8.40 -7.40
CA GLY A 16 -10.48 9.37 -6.67
C GLY A 16 -9.29 8.72 -5.99
N ILE A 17 -8.19 9.43 -5.91
CA ILE A 17 -6.94 8.98 -5.30
C ILE A 17 -6.37 10.06 -4.39
N GLY A 18 -6.02 9.70 -3.16
CA GLY A 18 -5.31 10.57 -2.23
C GLY A 18 -4.11 9.87 -1.63
N VAL A 19 -3.00 10.58 -1.52
CA VAL A 19 -1.71 10.04 -1.11
C VAL A 19 -1.05 10.97 -0.09
N LYS A 20 -0.47 10.38 0.96
CA LYS A 20 0.51 10.97 1.87
C LYS A 20 1.64 9.96 2.02
N SER A 21 2.74 10.17 1.29
CA SER A 21 3.84 9.20 1.22
C SER A 21 5.20 9.87 1.24
N PRO A 22 6.28 9.15 1.51
CA PRO A 22 7.63 9.69 1.43
C PRO A 22 7.99 10.25 0.04
N ALA A 23 7.35 9.74 -1.01
CA ALA A 23 7.55 10.19 -2.39
C ALA A 23 6.78 11.49 -2.74
N GLY A 24 5.88 11.94 -1.88
CA GLY A 24 5.08 13.15 -2.08
C GLY A 24 3.70 13.06 -1.44
N ASN A 25 3.02 14.20 -1.38
CA ASN A 25 1.72 14.37 -0.73
C ASN A 25 0.55 14.34 -1.71
N THR A 26 0.84 14.19 -3.01
CA THR A 26 -0.14 14.01 -4.08
C THR A 26 0.25 12.83 -4.98
N PRO A 27 -0.71 12.21 -5.72
CA PRO A 27 -0.39 11.14 -6.66
C PRO A 27 0.64 11.53 -7.73
N GLU A 28 0.58 12.76 -8.21
CA GLU A 28 1.51 13.25 -9.24
C GLU A 28 2.92 13.47 -8.70
N GLU A 29 3.08 14.13 -7.53
CA GLU A 29 4.38 14.25 -6.87
C GLU A 29 5.01 12.88 -6.63
N ALA A 30 4.24 11.94 -6.09
CA ALA A 30 4.69 10.58 -5.85
C ALA A 30 5.17 9.92 -7.16
N TYR A 31 4.39 10.01 -8.23
CA TYR A 31 4.74 9.43 -9.52
C TYR A 31 6.04 10.00 -10.09
N GLN A 32 6.24 11.33 -10.01
CA GLN A 32 7.47 11.98 -10.48
C GLN A 32 8.70 11.53 -9.66
N THR A 33 8.56 11.41 -8.34
CA THR A 33 9.63 10.89 -7.47
C THR A 33 9.98 9.44 -7.81
N PHE A 34 8.99 8.61 -8.14
CA PHE A 34 9.25 7.24 -8.58
C PHE A 34 9.94 7.18 -9.95
N LEU A 35 9.58 8.04 -10.89
CA LEU A 35 10.26 8.12 -12.18
C LEU A 35 11.74 8.53 -12.05
N ALA A 36 12.05 9.37 -11.06
CA ALA A 36 13.43 9.72 -10.74
C ALA A 36 14.22 8.55 -10.11
N ALA A 37 13.53 7.52 -9.60
CA ALA A 37 14.11 6.35 -8.93
C ALA A 37 15.08 6.73 -7.77
N GLU A 38 14.80 7.84 -7.08
CA GLU A 38 15.62 8.33 -5.97
C GLU A 38 14.99 7.95 -4.62
N SER A 39 15.77 7.28 -3.77
CA SER A 39 15.32 6.91 -2.42
C SER A 39 15.11 8.14 -1.54
N THR A 40 14.01 8.13 -0.79
CA THR A 40 13.66 9.18 0.18
C THR A 40 14.16 8.89 1.59
N ALA A 41 14.93 7.80 1.78
CA ALA A 41 15.46 7.41 3.09
C ALA A 41 16.41 8.50 3.64
N ALA A 42 16.17 8.92 4.86
CA ALA A 42 16.94 9.96 5.52
C ALA A 42 17.14 9.65 7.01
N PRO A 43 18.21 10.18 7.64
CA PRO A 43 18.42 10.05 9.08
C PRO A 43 17.22 10.58 9.87
N VAL A 44 16.94 9.93 11.02
CA VAL A 44 15.89 10.32 11.96
C VAL A 44 16.52 10.54 13.33
N ASP A 45 16.71 11.80 13.72
CA ASP A 45 17.44 12.21 14.92
C ASP A 45 16.93 11.53 16.20
N ARG A 46 15.62 11.37 16.33
CA ARG A 46 15.03 10.68 17.48
C ARG A 46 15.53 9.26 17.63
N LEU A 47 15.65 8.50 16.54
CA LEU A 47 16.14 7.11 16.59
C LEU A 47 17.61 7.04 17.00
N ALA A 48 18.41 8.03 16.59
CA ALA A 48 19.80 8.14 17.02
C ALA A 48 19.90 8.45 18.51
N ALA A 49 19.08 9.36 19.04
CA ALA A 49 19.03 9.73 20.45
C ALA A 49 18.60 8.58 21.35
N GLU A 50 17.73 7.68 20.86
CA GLU A 50 17.21 6.51 21.57
C GLU A 50 18.08 5.25 21.35
N ALA A 51 19.28 5.39 20.77
CA ALA A 51 20.23 4.30 20.50
C ALA A 51 19.66 3.11 19.69
N VAL A 52 18.70 3.39 18.81
CA VAL A 52 18.15 2.38 17.91
C VAL A 52 19.21 1.96 16.88
N PRO A 53 19.37 0.65 16.59
CA PRO A 53 20.42 0.18 15.67
C PRO A 53 20.30 0.74 14.25
N VAL A 54 19.07 1.00 13.79
CA VAL A 54 18.77 1.64 12.48
C VAL A 54 18.25 3.03 12.75
N ARG A 55 18.94 4.06 12.24
CA ARG A 55 18.72 5.48 12.56
C ARG A 55 18.15 6.28 11.40
N PHE A 56 17.58 5.62 10.41
CA PHE A 56 16.99 6.24 9.24
C PHE A 56 15.66 5.58 8.87
N ALA A 57 14.83 6.31 8.14
CA ALA A 57 13.53 5.86 7.65
C ALA A 57 13.08 6.72 6.46
N CYS A 58 12.00 6.33 5.78
CA CYS A 58 11.33 7.13 4.79
C CYS A 58 10.09 7.77 5.43
N LEU A 59 10.17 9.07 5.73
CA LEU A 59 9.07 9.82 6.35
C LEU A 59 8.30 10.62 5.31
N VAL A 60 7.01 10.83 5.57
CA VAL A 60 6.17 11.74 4.77
C VAL A 60 6.72 13.16 4.90
N PRO A 61 6.98 13.85 3.77
CA PRO A 61 7.41 15.24 3.79
C PRO A 61 6.44 16.14 4.56
N PRO A 62 6.91 17.27 5.11
CA PRO A 62 6.03 18.22 5.77
C PRO A 62 4.84 18.61 4.87
N PHE A 63 3.66 18.63 5.45
CA PHE A 63 2.43 19.13 4.85
C PHE A 63 1.63 19.87 5.93
N GLU A 64 0.58 20.59 5.54
CA GLU A 64 -0.25 21.37 6.46
C GLU A 64 -1.48 20.56 6.92
N PRO A 65 -1.40 19.82 8.04
CA PRO A 65 -2.54 19.03 8.54
C PRO A 65 -3.75 19.91 8.88
N GLU A 66 -3.52 21.19 9.19
CA GLU A 66 -4.56 22.17 9.48
C GLU A 66 -5.50 22.46 8.31
N ALA A 67 -5.09 22.15 7.07
CA ALA A 67 -5.97 22.19 5.91
C ALA A 67 -7.07 21.11 5.98
N TYR A 68 -6.86 20.05 6.74
CA TYR A 68 -7.74 18.87 6.84
C TYR A 68 -8.40 18.73 8.21
N LEU A 69 -7.70 19.13 9.26
CA LEU A 69 -8.03 18.83 10.66
C LEU A 69 -7.90 20.09 11.51
N THR A 70 -8.80 20.25 12.47
CA THR A 70 -8.59 21.24 13.54
C THR A 70 -7.42 20.82 14.44
N ARG A 71 -6.75 21.77 15.09
CA ARG A 71 -5.69 21.49 16.07
C ARG A 71 -6.18 20.58 17.21
N ARG A 72 -7.46 20.65 17.57
CA ARG A 72 -8.08 19.80 18.57
C ARG A 72 -8.17 18.36 18.09
N GLU A 73 -8.64 18.11 16.87
CA GLU A 73 -8.71 16.79 16.26
C GLU A 73 -7.32 16.17 16.13
N ALA A 74 -6.33 16.91 15.63
CA ALA A 74 -4.97 16.44 15.46
C ALA A 74 -4.32 15.94 16.77
N ARG A 75 -4.65 16.55 17.92
CA ARG A 75 -4.16 16.11 19.24
C ARG A 75 -4.83 14.83 19.76
N GLN A 76 -5.98 14.45 19.22
CA GLN A 76 -6.79 13.32 19.67
C GLN A 76 -6.60 12.04 18.87
N ILE A 77 -5.79 12.08 17.83
CA ILE A 77 -5.58 10.97 16.91
C ILE A 77 -4.10 10.57 16.84
N ASP A 78 -3.84 9.33 16.44
CA ASP A 78 -2.49 8.86 16.11
C ASP A 78 -2.05 9.38 14.74
N ARG A 79 -0.74 9.39 14.48
CA ARG A 79 -0.18 9.80 13.21
C ARG A 79 -0.73 8.96 12.04
N VAL A 80 -0.90 7.64 12.22
CA VAL A 80 -1.52 6.78 11.21
C VAL A 80 -2.93 7.26 10.84
N THR A 81 -3.72 7.65 11.84
CA THR A 81 -5.06 8.19 11.62
C THR A 81 -5.01 9.55 10.92
N MET A 82 -4.04 10.40 11.26
CA MET A 82 -3.85 11.69 10.60
C MET A 82 -3.53 11.50 9.12
N LEU A 83 -2.55 10.66 8.78
CA LEU A 83 -2.16 10.40 7.40
C LEU A 83 -3.34 9.81 6.60
N ALA A 84 -4.05 8.83 7.19
CA ALA A 84 -5.22 8.21 6.56
C ALA A 84 -6.36 9.21 6.29
N LEU A 85 -6.67 10.08 7.26
CA LEU A 85 -7.71 11.12 7.10
C LEU A 85 -7.35 12.15 6.03
N CYS A 86 -6.09 12.59 5.98
CA CYS A 86 -5.65 13.55 4.97
C CYS A 86 -5.67 12.93 3.56
N ALA A 87 -5.16 11.71 3.40
CA ALA A 87 -5.26 10.98 2.13
C ALA A 87 -6.73 10.71 1.73
N ALA A 88 -7.58 10.36 2.71
CA ALA A 88 -9.02 10.17 2.50
C ALA A 88 -9.71 11.44 2.00
N ALA A 89 -9.37 12.60 2.59
CA ALA A 89 -9.93 13.87 2.18
C ALA A 89 -9.55 14.23 0.73
N ASP A 90 -8.30 13.99 0.34
CA ASP A 90 -7.85 14.20 -1.03
C ASP A 90 -8.56 13.26 -2.02
N ALA A 91 -8.71 11.98 -1.66
CA ALA A 91 -9.43 11.01 -2.49
C ALA A 91 -10.90 11.38 -2.69
N VAL A 92 -11.58 11.86 -1.64
CA VAL A 92 -12.95 12.35 -1.73
C VAL A 92 -13.04 13.63 -2.57
N ALA A 93 -12.10 14.55 -2.40
CA ALA A 93 -12.05 15.79 -3.18
C ALA A 93 -11.80 15.52 -4.67
N ASP A 94 -10.96 14.54 -5.00
CA ASP A 94 -10.70 14.10 -6.37
C ASP A 94 -11.92 13.40 -6.98
N ALA A 95 -12.56 12.48 -6.26
CA ALA A 95 -13.73 11.73 -6.70
C ALA A 95 -14.98 12.60 -6.90
N ARG A 96 -15.14 13.67 -6.13
CA ARG A 96 -16.35 14.55 -6.14
C ARG A 96 -17.63 13.72 -6.09
N PRO A 97 -17.85 12.92 -5.03
CA PRO A 97 -19.05 12.08 -4.95
C PRO A 97 -20.32 12.93 -4.98
N PRO A 98 -21.45 12.39 -5.48
CA PRO A 98 -22.70 13.13 -5.57
C PRO A 98 -23.23 13.51 -4.18
N GLY A 99 -23.91 14.67 -4.08
CA GLY A 99 -24.43 15.18 -2.80
C GLY A 99 -25.61 14.38 -2.23
N ASP A 100 -26.26 13.56 -3.05
CA ASP A 100 -27.34 12.64 -2.70
C ASP A 100 -26.86 11.19 -2.48
N LEU A 101 -25.57 11.02 -2.21
CA LEU A 101 -24.96 9.73 -1.91
C LEU A 101 -25.72 9.02 -0.79
N ALA A 102 -26.08 7.73 -1.02
CA ALA A 102 -26.69 6.90 0.01
C ALA A 102 -25.65 6.52 1.09
N PRO A 103 -25.72 7.08 2.31
CA PRO A 103 -24.69 6.85 3.32
C PRO A 103 -24.53 5.37 3.69
N GLU A 104 -25.64 4.62 3.72
CA GLU A 104 -25.69 3.19 4.08
C GLU A 104 -25.08 2.29 2.99
N ARG A 105 -24.94 2.83 1.75
CA ARG A 105 -24.36 2.14 0.61
C ARG A 105 -22.90 2.57 0.35
N THR A 106 -22.34 3.43 1.22
CA THR A 106 -20.96 3.91 1.14
C THR A 106 -20.17 3.46 2.35
N GLY A 107 -19.12 2.70 2.11
CA GLY A 107 -18.30 2.08 3.15
C GLY A 107 -16.90 2.65 3.27
N VAL A 108 -16.19 2.21 4.34
CA VAL A 108 -14.74 2.45 4.53
C VAL A 108 -14.06 1.10 4.77
N GLN A 109 -13.03 0.81 3.97
CA GLN A 109 -12.25 -0.41 4.08
C GLN A 109 -10.77 0.00 4.19
N LEU A 110 -10.14 -0.20 5.34
CA LEU A 110 -8.79 0.30 5.61
C LEU A 110 -7.87 -0.81 6.10
N GLY A 111 -6.69 -0.89 5.51
CA GLY A 111 -5.61 -1.80 5.91
C GLY A 111 -4.59 -1.10 6.81
N THR A 112 -4.18 -1.75 7.89
CA THR A 112 -3.05 -1.33 8.73
C THR A 112 -2.38 -2.54 9.36
N GLY A 113 -1.07 -2.57 9.39
CA GLY A 113 -0.30 -3.64 10.02
C GLY A 113 0.05 -3.36 11.47
N ILE A 114 0.19 -2.08 11.82
CA ILE A 114 0.67 -1.62 13.15
C ILE A 114 -0.41 -0.86 13.92
N GLY A 115 -1.27 -0.13 13.22
CA GLY A 115 -2.30 0.71 13.84
C GLY A 115 -1.72 1.81 14.72
N GLY A 116 -2.40 2.13 15.83
CA GLY A 116 -2.01 3.19 16.77
C GLY A 116 -0.94 2.80 17.79
N LEU A 117 -0.10 1.79 17.49
CA LEU A 117 0.98 1.37 18.39
C LEU A 117 1.96 2.49 18.75
N PRO A 118 2.32 3.43 17.85
CA PRO A 118 3.15 4.58 18.21
C PRO A 118 2.57 5.40 19.38
N SER A 119 1.28 5.66 19.36
CA SER A 119 0.62 6.35 20.47
C SER A 119 0.56 5.51 21.74
N MET A 120 0.44 4.19 21.64
CA MET A 120 0.49 3.29 22.79
C MET A 120 1.88 3.32 23.44
N GLU A 121 2.95 3.21 22.63
CA GLU A 121 4.33 3.30 23.11
C GLU A 121 4.60 4.62 23.83
N ALA A 122 4.24 5.76 23.22
CA ALA A 122 4.42 7.07 23.82
C ALA A 122 3.61 7.20 25.13
N THR A 123 2.37 6.77 25.13
CA THR A 123 1.51 6.84 26.32
C THR A 123 2.06 5.97 27.46
N ALA A 124 2.52 4.75 27.17
CA ALA A 124 3.09 3.86 28.17
C ALA A 124 4.38 4.46 28.78
N ARG A 125 5.23 5.06 27.95
CA ARG A 125 6.45 5.73 28.41
C ARG A 125 6.16 6.95 29.27
N ASP A 126 5.22 7.80 28.84
CA ASP A 126 5.00 9.12 29.46
C ASP A 126 4.08 9.04 30.71
N HIS A 127 3.28 7.99 30.84
CA HIS A 127 2.26 7.83 31.90
C HIS A 127 2.29 6.48 32.62
N GLY A 128 3.28 5.61 32.34
CA GLY A 128 3.34 4.25 32.91
C GLY A 128 3.30 4.20 34.45
N ASP A 129 3.92 5.18 35.12
CA ASP A 129 3.96 5.30 36.58
C ASP A 129 2.71 5.93 37.17
N SER A 130 1.78 6.44 36.37
CA SER A 130 0.54 7.09 36.80
C SER A 130 -0.65 6.64 35.94
N PRO A 131 -1.18 5.42 36.15
CA PRO A 131 -2.24 4.86 35.33
C PRO A 131 -3.51 5.73 35.23
N MET A 132 -3.87 6.41 36.30
CA MET A 132 -5.02 7.34 36.30
C MET A 132 -4.74 8.69 35.64
N GLY A 133 -3.48 8.99 35.37
CA GLY A 133 -3.04 10.17 34.58
C GLY A 133 -3.06 9.98 33.08
N MET A 134 -3.44 8.81 32.58
CA MET A 134 -3.49 8.54 31.14
C MET A 134 -4.50 9.44 30.41
N PRO A 135 -4.17 9.93 29.20
CA PRO A 135 -5.09 10.76 28.42
C PRO A 135 -6.42 10.03 28.14
N VAL A 136 -7.55 10.73 28.24
CA VAL A 136 -8.91 10.16 28.04
C VAL A 136 -9.06 9.50 26.65
N HIS A 137 -8.30 9.97 25.65
CA HIS A 137 -8.36 9.45 24.28
C HIS A 137 -7.37 8.32 24.02
N THR A 138 -6.67 7.78 25.02
CA THR A 138 -5.66 6.72 24.83
C THR A 138 -6.23 5.53 24.06
N VAL A 139 -7.31 4.92 24.54
CA VAL A 139 -7.88 3.73 23.88
C VAL A 139 -8.38 4.04 22.47
N PRO A 140 -9.30 4.99 22.23
CA PRO A 140 -9.78 5.27 20.87
C PRO A 140 -8.70 5.81 19.92
N ARG A 141 -7.58 6.31 20.44
CA ARG A 141 -6.43 6.77 19.64
C ARG A 141 -5.56 5.60 19.16
N THR A 142 -5.44 4.55 19.96
CA THR A 142 -4.52 3.43 19.72
C THR A 142 -5.17 2.23 19.01
N MET A 143 -6.50 2.16 18.99
CA MET A 143 -7.21 1.06 18.31
C MET A 143 -6.90 1.01 16.81
N ALA A 144 -6.64 -0.19 16.30
CA ALA A 144 -6.33 -0.40 14.87
C ALA A 144 -7.46 0.07 13.94
N ASN A 145 -8.71 0.02 14.39
CA ASN A 145 -9.85 0.50 13.60
C ASN A 145 -10.10 2.03 13.69
N SER A 146 -9.33 2.75 14.50
CA SER A 146 -9.49 4.20 14.68
C SER A 146 -9.42 4.97 13.34
N PRO A 147 -8.47 4.71 12.42
CA PRO A 147 -8.41 5.41 11.15
C PRO A 147 -9.69 5.23 10.33
N ALA A 148 -10.18 3.99 10.16
CA ALA A 148 -11.40 3.69 9.40
C ALA A 148 -12.63 4.36 10.01
N CYS A 149 -12.81 4.26 11.33
CA CYS A 149 -13.93 4.86 12.05
C CYS A 149 -13.92 6.40 11.95
N ARG A 150 -12.74 7.03 12.07
CA ARG A 150 -12.60 8.49 11.96
C ARG A 150 -12.92 8.99 10.55
N ILE A 151 -12.54 8.25 9.52
CA ILE A 151 -12.90 8.52 8.13
C ILE A 151 -14.42 8.40 7.95
N ALA A 152 -15.03 7.31 8.39
CA ALA A 152 -16.47 7.11 8.31
C ALA A 152 -17.27 8.23 8.99
N MET A 153 -16.83 8.64 10.19
CA MET A 153 -17.45 9.77 10.93
C MET A 153 -17.27 11.11 10.19
N ARG A 154 -16.09 11.34 9.59
CA ARG A 154 -15.77 12.59 8.88
C ARG A 154 -16.66 12.82 7.68
N PHE A 155 -16.94 11.77 6.91
CA PHE A 155 -17.69 11.85 5.65
C PHE A 155 -19.15 11.37 5.77
N GLY A 156 -19.56 10.92 6.96
CA GLY A 156 -20.92 10.43 7.17
C GLY A 156 -21.22 9.09 6.48
N PHE A 157 -20.20 8.30 6.15
CA PHE A 157 -20.37 6.99 5.51
C PHE A 157 -20.85 5.97 6.54
N ARG A 158 -21.99 5.31 6.27
CA ARG A 158 -22.69 4.42 7.20
C ARG A 158 -22.77 2.97 6.73
N GLY A 159 -22.22 2.67 5.57
CA GLY A 159 -22.04 1.30 5.08
C GLY A 159 -20.99 0.55 5.89
N SER A 160 -20.56 -0.60 5.38
CA SER A 160 -19.53 -1.42 6.03
C SER A 160 -18.26 -0.62 6.32
N CYS A 161 -17.83 -0.58 7.59
CA CYS A 161 -16.60 0.07 8.04
C CYS A 161 -15.71 -1.00 8.68
N THR A 162 -14.65 -1.43 7.97
CA THR A 162 -13.83 -2.57 8.38
C THR A 162 -12.35 -2.22 8.31
N THR A 163 -11.58 -2.73 9.28
CA THR A 163 -10.12 -2.65 9.27
C THR A 163 -9.53 -4.03 9.05
N TYR A 164 -8.61 -4.13 8.11
CA TYR A 164 -7.88 -5.36 7.76
C TYR A 164 -6.47 -5.32 8.32
N ALA A 165 -6.05 -6.40 8.95
CA ALA A 165 -4.73 -6.56 9.53
C ALA A 165 -4.08 -7.86 8.97
N THR A 166 -3.59 -7.77 7.75
CA THR A 166 -2.87 -8.83 7.04
C THR A 166 -1.40 -8.44 6.83
N ALA A 167 -0.80 -7.86 7.90
CA ALA A 167 0.56 -7.34 7.90
C ALA A 167 0.83 -6.42 6.68
N CYS A 168 1.88 -6.70 5.89
CA CYS A 168 2.26 -5.87 4.75
C CYS A 168 1.24 -5.92 3.59
N ALA A 169 0.34 -6.90 3.58
CA ALA A 169 -0.71 -7.04 2.56
C ALA A 169 -2.00 -6.27 2.90
N SER A 170 -2.09 -5.62 4.08
CA SER A 170 -3.33 -5.03 4.60
C SER A 170 -4.01 -4.05 3.65
N GLY A 171 -3.27 -3.14 3.01
CA GLY A 171 -3.83 -2.17 2.08
C GLY A 171 -4.37 -2.80 0.81
N THR A 172 -3.66 -3.79 0.26
CA THR A 172 -4.10 -4.59 -0.89
C THR A 172 -5.35 -5.37 -0.57
N THR A 173 -5.40 -6.02 0.62
CA THR A 173 -6.58 -6.73 1.12
C THR A 173 -7.77 -5.79 1.26
N ALA A 174 -7.58 -4.60 1.83
CA ALA A 174 -8.65 -3.62 1.99
C ALA A 174 -9.24 -3.16 0.65
N LEU A 175 -8.40 -2.92 -0.35
CA LEU A 175 -8.83 -2.57 -1.71
C LEU A 175 -9.58 -3.73 -2.38
N GLY A 176 -9.05 -4.95 -2.29
CA GLY A 176 -9.67 -6.13 -2.89
C GLY A 176 -11.03 -6.46 -2.27
N GLU A 177 -11.14 -6.41 -0.94
CA GLU A 177 -12.39 -6.65 -0.24
C GLU A 177 -13.43 -5.54 -0.48
N ALA A 178 -13.00 -4.28 -0.58
CA ALA A 178 -13.87 -3.19 -1.00
C ALA A 178 -14.42 -3.42 -2.41
N ALA A 179 -13.55 -3.82 -3.34
CA ALA A 179 -13.95 -4.15 -4.71
C ALA A 179 -14.93 -5.33 -4.74
N ARG A 180 -14.72 -6.39 -3.95
CA ARG A 180 -15.68 -7.50 -3.80
C ARG A 180 -17.05 -7.03 -3.32
N LYS A 181 -17.11 -6.18 -2.27
CA LYS A 181 -18.37 -5.64 -1.76
C LYS A 181 -19.15 -4.82 -2.80
N ILE A 182 -18.44 -4.04 -3.60
CA ILE A 182 -19.05 -3.28 -4.71
C ILE A 182 -19.49 -4.25 -5.82
N ARG A 183 -18.66 -5.18 -6.22
CA ARG A 183 -18.93 -6.18 -7.27
C ARG A 183 -20.19 -6.99 -6.98
N TYR A 184 -20.40 -7.37 -5.72
CA TYR A 184 -21.58 -8.13 -5.30
C TYR A 184 -22.78 -7.27 -4.93
N GLY A 185 -22.66 -5.95 -5.05
CA GLY A 185 -23.76 -5.01 -4.80
C GLY A 185 -24.09 -4.79 -3.32
N GLU A 186 -23.17 -5.10 -2.40
CA GLU A 186 -23.32 -4.73 -0.99
C GLU A 186 -23.10 -3.23 -0.77
N LEU A 187 -22.18 -2.64 -1.52
CA LEU A 187 -21.89 -1.21 -1.53
C LEU A 187 -21.99 -0.65 -2.94
N ASP A 188 -22.31 0.63 -3.06
CA ASP A 188 -22.24 1.39 -4.31
C ASP A 188 -20.92 2.15 -4.41
N MET A 189 -20.37 2.58 -3.26
CA MET A 189 -19.08 3.24 -3.15
C MET A 189 -18.32 2.74 -1.90
N ALA A 190 -17.01 2.83 -1.96
CA ALA A 190 -16.16 2.57 -0.81
C ALA A 190 -14.90 3.44 -0.87
N LEU A 191 -14.57 4.09 0.23
CA LEU A 191 -13.26 4.67 0.43
C LEU A 191 -12.34 3.59 1.00
N ALA A 192 -11.38 3.13 0.22
CA ALA A 192 -10.55 1.98 0.56
C ALA A 192 -9.07 2.29 0.40
N GLY A 193 -8.23 1.64 1.21
CA GLY A 193 -6.78 1.82 1.12
C GLY A 193 -6.04 1.33 2.35
N GLY A 194 -4.88 1.92 2.61
CA GLY A 194 -4.05 1.52 3.74
C GLY A 194 -3.21 2.64 4.30
N ALA A 195 -2.83 2.51 5.57
CA ALA A 195 -2.00 3.47 6.28
C ALA A 195 -1.21 2.81 7.40
N ASP A 196 0.04 3.25 7.58
CA ASP A 196 0.83 2.98 8.78
C ASP A 196 1.82 4.12 9.08
N ALA A 197 2.19 4.27 10.34
CA ALA A 197 3.22 5.19 10.81
C ALA A 197 4.16 4.49 11.79
N PRO A 198 4.93 3.47 11.35
CA PRO A 198 5.59 2.50 12.22
C PRO A 198 6.95 2.95 12.76
N VAL A 199 7.39 4.19 12.49
CA VAL A 199 8.73 4.66 12.88
C VAL A 199 8.77 5.01 14.36
N THR A 200 8.99 4.01 15.21
CA THR A 200 9.12 4.13 16.68
C THR A 200 10.26 3.28 17.19
N THR A 201 10.70 3.51 18.44
CA THR A 201 11.79 2.76 19.07
C THR A 201 11.48 1.27 19.14
N VAL A 202 10.27 0.90 19.57
CA VAL A 202 9.87 -0.52 19.72
C VAL A 202 9.84 -1.22 18.37
N ILE A 203 9.20 -0.62 17.38
CA ILE A 203 9.05 -1.23 16.05
C ILE A 203 10.39 -1.33 15.34
N MET A 204 11.16 -0.24 15.31
CA MET A 204 12.48 -0.22 14.67
C MET A 204 13.45 -1.21 15.32
N SER A 205 13.48 -1.25 16.65
CA SER A 205 14.31 -2.22 17.40
C SER A 205 13.85 -3.66 17.18
N GLY A 206 12.54 -3.89 17.15
CA GLY A 206 11.95 -5.20 16.88
C GLY A 206 12.37 -5.75 15.52
N PHE A 207 12.17 -4.99 14.45
CA PHE A 207 12.60 -5.39 13.10
C PHE A 207 14.12 -5.52 12.97
N ALA A 208 14.91 -4.64 13.62
CA ALA A 208 16.36 -4.75 13.63
C ALA A 208 16.82 -6.05 14.32
N ARG A 209 16.20 -6.43 15.45
CA ARG A 209 16.47 -7.71 16.15
C ARG A 209 16.11 -8.94 15.31
N MET A 210 15.10 -8.83 14.46
CA MET A 210 14.75 -9.87 13.48
C MET A 210 15.73 -9.93 12.29
N ARG A 211 16.69 -9.00 12.19
CA ARG A 211 17.59 -8.82 11.05
C ARG A 211 16.84 -8.60 9.72
N ALA A 212 15.70 -7.92 9.81
CA ALA A 212 14.86 -7.62 8.66
C ALA A 212 15.19 -6.26 8.04
N LEU A 213 15.85 -5.36 8.79
CA LEU A 213 16.22 -4.01 8.33
C LEU A 213 17.63 -3.95 7.78
N SER A 214 17.81 -3.09 6.76
CA SER A 214 19.13 -2.66 6.33
C SER A 214 19.84 -1.86 7.44
N LEU A 215 21.13 -2.10 7.62
CA LEU A 215 21.96 -1.42 8.60
C LEU A 215 22.83 -0.30 8.00
N ARG A 216 22.55 0.16 6.77
CA ARG A 216 23.34 1.19 6.04
C ARG A 216 23.10 2.59 6.57
N ASN A 217 23.36 2.83 7.86
CA ASN A 217 23.17 4.12 8.51
C ASN A 217 23.95 5.27 7.88
N GLU A 218 25.13 4.98 7.28
CA GLU A 218 25.98 6.01 6.67
C GLU A 218 25.53 6.36 5.25
N GLU A 219 24.77 5.47 4.59
CA GLU A 219 24.30 5.65 3.23
C GLU A 219 22.79 5.30 3.13
N PRO A 220 21.90 5.98 3.89
CA PRO A 220 20.49 5.59 3.98
C PRO A 220 19.78 5.55 2.63
N ARG A 221 20.13 6.45 1.70
CA ARG A 221 19.53 6.47 0.35
C ARG A 221 19.87 5.25 -0.49
N LEU A 222 20.95 4.53 -0.17
CA LEU A 222 21.36 3.30 -0.86
C LEU A 222 20.88 2.02 -0.14
N ALA A 223 20.12 2.15 0.95
CA ALA A 223 19.73 1.03 1.80
C ALA A 223 18.65 0.16 1.18
N SER A 224 17.54 0.75 0.72
CA SER A 224 16.49 0.00 0.02
C SER A 224 16.85 -0.20 -1.43
N ARG A 225 17.04 -1.47 -1.83
CA ARG A 225 17.49 -1.91 -3.16
C ARG A 225 16.83 -3.24 -3.56
N PRO A 226 15.52 -3.21 -3.89
CA PRO A 226 14.79 -4.43 -4.21
C PRO A 226 15.47 -5.23 -5.33
N PHE A 227 15.58 -6.55 -5.14
CA PHE A 227 16.20 -7.51 -6.07
C PHE A 227 17.72 -7.31 -6.33
N ASP A 228 18.37 -6.31 -5.74
CA ASP A 228 19.81 -6.10 -5.92
C ASP A 228 20.62 -7.18 -5.18
N ALA A 229 21.77 -7.57 -5.76
CA ALA A 229 22.68 -8.55 -5.18
C ALA A 229 23.22 -8.09 -3.81
N GLY A 230 23.36 -6.79 -3.58
CA GLY A 230 23.85 -6.21 -2.34
C GLY A 230 22.75 -5.83 -1.34
N ARG A 231 21.50 -6.28 -1.52
CA ARG A 231 20.42 -6.03 -0.56
C ARG A 231 20.65 -6.72 0.77
N ASP A 232 20.32 -6.05 1.86
CA ASP A 232 20.59 -6.52 3.22
C ASP A 232 19.41 -6.35 4.19
N GLY A 233 18.23 -5.94 3.69
CA GLY A 233 17.03 -5.71 4.48
C GLY A 233 16.19 -4.56 3.95
N PHE A 234 14.98 -4.40 4.48
CA PHE A 234 14.11 -3.30 4.07
C PHE A 234 14.40 -2.01 4.86
N VAL A 235 13.91 -0.90 4.35
CA VAL A 235 13.86 0.40 5.04
C VAL A 235 12.42 0.64 5.48
N VAL A 236 12.21 1.03 6.73
CA VAL A 236 10.87 1.37 7.23
C VAL A 236 10.42 2.71 6.65
N GLY A 237 9.18 2.78 6.19
CA GLY A 237 8.51 4.01 5.77
C GLY A 237 7.19 4.22 6.49
N GLU A 238 6.67 5.42 6.45
CA GLU A 238 5.32 5.76 6.90
C GLU A 238 4.50 6.32 5.74
N GLY A 239 3.17 6.23 5.80
CA GLY A 239 2.32 6.86 4.79
C GLY A 239 0.91 6.28 4.76
N ALA A 240 0.12 6.87 3.88
CA ALA A 240 -1.24 6.44 3.57
C ALA A 240 -1.55 6.66 2.09
N ALA A 241 -2.32 5.75 1.52
CA ALA A 241 -3.01 5.97 0.27
C ALA A 241 -4.46 5.48 0.39
N MET A 242 -5.39 6.31 -0.09
CA MET A 242 -6.82 6.01 -0.09
C MET A 242 -7.38 6.21 -1.51
N LEU A 243 -8.19 5.26 -1.93
CA LEU A 243 -8.85 5.26 -3.23
C LEU A 243 -10.36 5.28 -3.02
N MET A 244 -11.06 6.15 -3.76
CA MET A 244 -12.50 6.07 -3.87
C MET A 244 -12.87 5.08 -4.95
N LEU A 245 -13.48 3.98 -4.55
CA LEU A 245 -14.02 2.95 -5.41
C LEU A 245 -15.50 3.14 -5.61
N GLU A 246 -15.99 2.91 -6.83
CA GLU A 246 -17.39 3.14 -7.18
C GLU A 246 -17.88 2.11 -8.20
N ARG A 247 -19.14 1.74 -8.13
CA ARG A 247 -19.77 0.99 -9.21
C ARG A 247 -19.59 1.74 -10.53
N TRP A 248 -19.13 1.03 -11.53
CA TRP A 248 -18.84 1.59 -12.85
C TRP A 248 -20.02 2.33 -13.49
N ASP A 249 -21.22 1.73 -13.41
CA ASP A 249 -22.43 2.32 -13.98
C ASP A 249 -22.81 3.66 -13.33
N LEU A 250 -22.62 3.77 -12.01
CA LEU A 250 -22.86 5.01 -11.28
C LEU A 250 -21.81 6.08 -11.60
N ALA A 251 -20.54 5.68 -11.65
CA ALA A 251 -19.43 6.57 -12.01
C ALA A 251 -19.63 7.18 -13.42
N VAL A 252 -19.99 6.35 -14.40
CA VAL A 252 -20.27 6.80 -15.77
C VAL A 252 -21.53 7.67 -15.83
N ALA A 253 -22.60 7.29 -15.14
CA ALA A 253 -23.86 8.03 -15.15
C ALA A 253 -23.71 9.47 -14.61
N ARG A 254 -22.83 9.68 -13.62
CA ARG A 254 -22.55 11.02 -13.07
C ARG A 254 -21.38 11.77 -13.75
N GLY A 255 -20.75 11.17 -14.76
CA GLY A 255 -19.62 11.78 -15.46
C GLY A 255 -18.34 11.88 -14.62
N ALA A 256 -18.09 10.89 -13.73
CA ALA A 256 -16.88 10.85 -12.91
C ALA A 256 -15.62 10.70 -13.78
N THR A 257 -14.53 11.32 -13.31
CA THR A 257 -13.20 10.94 -13.78
C THR A 257 -12.89 9.52 -13.32
N VAL A 258 -12.50 8.63 -14.23
CA VAL A 258 -12.11 7.27 -13.91
C VAL A 258 -10.60 7.13 -14.08
N HIS A 259 -9.87 6.90 -12.98
CA HIS A 259 -8.42 6.69 -12.99
C HIS A 259 -8.02 5.27 -13.41
N GLY A 260 -8.95 4.34 -13.35
CA GLY A 260 -8.78 2.95 -13.72
C GLY A 260 -9.83 2.05 -13.06
N GLU A 261 -9.60 0.76 -13.08
CA GLU A 261 -10.53 -0.26 -12.59
C GLU A 261 -9.79 -1.32 -11.76
N ILE A 262 -10.41 -1.80 -10.67
CA ILE A 262 -9.98 -3.04 -10.01
C ILE A 262 -10.75 -4.19 -10.66
N THR A 263 -10.05 -4.96 -11.50
CA THR A 263 -10.65 -6.04 -12.29
C THR A 263 -10.53 -7.39 -11.63
N GLY A 264 -9.52 -7.61 -10.79
CA GLY A 264 -9.31 -8.87 -10.09
C GLY A 264 -8.63 -8.72 -8.74
N TYR A 265 -8.93 -9.66 -7.84
CA TYR A 265 -8.32 -9.77 -6.53
C TYR A 265 -8.28 -11.22 -6.07
N ALA A 266 -7.18 -11.59 -5.46
CA ALA A 266 -7.07 -12.84 -4.71
C ALA A 266 -6.18 -12.66 -3.48
N ASP A 267 -6.45 -13.50 -2.49
CA ASP A 267 -5.63 -13.64 -1.29
C ASP A 267 -5.49 -15.11 -0.92
N ASN A 268 -4.39 -15.47 -0.29
CA ASN A 268 -4.14 -16.77 0.31
C ASN A 268 -3.10 -16.70 1.43
N CYS A 269 -2.75 -17.83 2.01
CA CYS A 269 -1.76 -17.91 3.09
C CYS A 269 -0.76 -19.02 2.81
N ASP A 270 0.55 -18.73 2.99
CA ASP A 270 1.62 -19.73 2.86
C ASP A 270 1.48 -20.89 3.87
N ALA A 271 0.93 -20.60 5.06
CA ALA A 271 0.81 -21.54 6.18
C ALA A 271 2.13 -22.28 6.49
N PHE A 272 3.25 -21.57 6.36
CA PHE A 272 4.61 -22.12 6.44
C PHE A 272 5.37 -21.62 7.66
N HIS A 273 5.58 -20.31 7.77
CA HIS A 273 6.36 -19.70 8.84
C HIS A 273 5.86 -18.29 9.16
N ILE A 274 6.02 -17.85 10.43
CA ILE A 274 5.48 -16.55 10.88
C ILE A 274 6.15 -15.33 10.21
N VAL A 275 7.36 -15.49 9.69
CA VAL A 275 8.15 -14.38 9.09
C VAL A 275 8.63 -14.72 7.67
N ALA A 276 9.15 -15.93 7.45
CA ALA A 276 9.73 -16.32 6.18
C ALA A 276 8.64 -16.71 5.16
N PRO A 277 8.73 -16.24 3.89
CA PRO A 277 7.89 -16.75 2.82
C PRO A 277 8.25 -18.20 2.49
N HIS A 278 7.35 -18.87 1.76
CA HIS A 278 7.67 -20.18 1.18
C HIS A 278 8.70 -20.02 0.06
N GLU A 279 9.88 -20.63 0.22
CA GLU A 279 11.07 -20.37 -0.61
C GLU A 279 10.82 -20.56 -2.12
N ASP A 280 10.02 -21.54 -2.52
CA ASP A 280 9.77 -21.83 -3.93
C ASP A 280 8.75 -20.89 -4.58
N GLY A 281 8.12 -19.97 -3.84
CA GLY A 281 7.13 -19.02 -4.32
C GLY A 281 5.85 -19.62 -4.87
N SER A 282 5.60 -20.91 -4.65
CA SER A 282 4.46 -21.64 -5.25
C SER A 282 3.10 -21.11 -4.80
N VAL A 283 2.98 -20.75 -3.51
CA VAL A 283 1.73 -20.25 -2.92
C VAL A 283 1.45 -18.81 -3.37
N ALA A 284 2.48 -17.97 -3.41
CA ALA A 284 2.38 -16.61 -3.96
C ALA A 284 2.02 -16.65 -5.46
N ALA A 285 2.63 -17.56 -6.25
CA ALA A 285 2.26 -17.75 -7.65
C ALA A 285 0.80 -18.22 -7.82
N ALA A 286 0.29 -19.05 -6.91
CA ALA A 286 -1.13 -19.44 -6.90
C ALA A 286 -2.03 -18.23 -6.63
N CYS A 287 -1.67 -17.33 -5.71
CA CYS A 287 -2.36 -16.07 -5.46
C CYS A 287 -2.42 -15.19 -6.73
N MET A 288 -1.29 -14.98 -7.39
CA MET A 288 -1.20 -14.22 -8.65
C MET A 288 -2.13 -14.81 -9.73
N ARG A 289 -2.07 -16.14 -9.96
CA ARG A 289 -2.94 -16.80 -10.94
C ARG A 289 -4.42 -16.68 -10.57
N SER A 290 -4.75 -16.78 -9.30
CA SER A 290 -6.13 -16.61 -8.83
C SER A 290 -6.65 -15.21 -9.07
N ALA A 291 -5.82 -14.18 -8.86
CA ALA A 291 -6.17 -12.78 -9.14
C ALA A 291 -6.40 -12.54 -10.65
N LEU A 292 -5.52 -13.11 -11.50
CA LEU A 292 -5.70 -13.05 -12.96
C LEU A 292 -6.98 -13.79 -13.40
N ALA A 293 -7.23 -14.98 -12.87
CA ALA A 293 -8.47 -15.72 -13.14
C ALA A 293 -9.71 -14.96 -12.64
N ASP A 294 -9.61 -14.25 -11.51
CA ASP A 294 -10.67 -13.35 -11.01
C ASP A 294 -10.93 -12.19 -11.97
N ALA A 295 -9.91 -11.67 -12.63
CA ALA A 295 -10.04 -10.65 -13.67
C ALA A 295 -10.51 -11.21 -15.04
N GLY A 296 -10.55 -12.52 -15.23
CA GLY A 296 -10.80 -13.15 -16.53
C GLY A 296 -9.63 -12.97 -17.51
N LEU A 297 -8.41 -12.81 -17.01
CA LEU A 297 -7.21 -12.56 -17.79
C LEU A 297 -6.24 -13.73 -17.74
N SER A 298 -5.42 -13.82 -18.79
CA SER A 298 -4.26 -14.68 -18.87
C SER A 298 -2.98 -13.92 -18.50
N PRO A 299 -1.88 -14.61 -18.15
CA PRO A 299 -0.60 -13.93 -17.90
C PRO A 299 -0.11 -13.04 -19.06
N SER A 300 -0.40 -13.41 -20.33
CA SER A 300 -0.01 -12.63 -21.50
C SER A 300 -0.74 -11.28 -21.64
N ASP A 301 -1.84 -11.07 -20.91
CA ASP A 301 -2.60 -9.82 -20.92
C ASP A 301 -1.95 -8.74 -20.03
N VAL A 302 -1.08 -9.14 -19.09
CA VAL A 302 -0.42 -8.25 -18.13
C VAL A 302 0.64 -7.38 -18.80
N GLY A 303 0.56 -6.08 -18.62
CA GLY A 303 1.52 -5.11 -19.18
C GLY A 303 2.80 -4.98 -18.34
N HIS A 304 2.68 -5.06 -17.02
CA HIS A 304 3.79 -5.07 -16.08
C HIS A 304 3.37 -5.64 -14.72
N VAL A 305 4.34 -5.97 -13.90
CA VAL A 305 4.14 -6.35 -12.50
C VAL A 305 4.69 -5.26 -11.59
N ASN A 306 3.88 -4.80 -10.64
CA ASN A 306 4.36 -4.07 -9.48
C ASN A 306 4.62 -5.09 -8.36
N ALA A 307 5.90 -5.34 -8.10
CA ALA A 307 6.33 -6.34 -7.14
C ALA A 307 6.21 -5.83 -5.69
N HIS A 308 6.06 -6.75 -4.77
CA HIS A 308 6.19 -6.46 -3.34
C HIS A 308 7.59 -5.93 -3.02
N GLY A 309 8.65 -6.57 -3.53
CA GLY A 309 10.02 -6.08 -3.62
C GLY A 309 10.51 -5.33 -2.39
N THR A 310 10.75 -6.03 -1.28
CA THR A 310 11.08 -5.41 0.01
C THR A 310 12.55 -5.08 0.19
N SER A 311 13.44 -5.50 -0.72
CA SER A 311 14.89 -5.43 -0.52
C SER A 311 15.42 -6.40 0.55
N THR A 312 14.67 -7.46 0.85
CA THR A 312 15.13 -8.56 1.71
C THR A 312 15.55 -9.76 0.87
N LEU A 313 16.54 -10.51 1.37
CA LEU A 313 17.06 -11.68 0.66
C LEU A 313 15.95 -12.72 0.40
N LEU A 314 15.14 -13.02 1.42
CA LEU A 314 14.13 -14.07 1.34
C LEU A 314 12.95 -13.70 0.47
N ASN A 315 12.38 -12.50 0.69
CA ASN A 315 11.18 -12.09 -0.06
C ASN A 315 11.48 -11.93 -1.54
N ASP A 316 12.53 -11.19 -1.88
CA ASP A 316 12.77 -10.85 -3.29
C ASP A 316 13.10 -12.10 -4.10
N HIS A 317 13.80 -13.08 -3.51
CA HIS A 317 14.06 -14.38 -4.13
C HIS A 317 12.76 -15.19 -4.33
N ALA A 318 11.96 -15.35 -3.28
CA ALA A 318 10.70 -16.09 -3.35
C ALA A 318 9.70 -15.44 -4.32
N GLU A 319 9.65 -14.10 -4.35
CA GLU A 319 8.78 -13.37 -5.26
C GLU A 319 9.22 -13.51 -6.72
N ALA A 320 10.53 -13.43 -7.02
CA ALA A 320 11.04 -13.68 -8.37
C ALA A 320 10.68 -15.10 -8.85
N ALA A 321 10.85 -16.11 -7.99
CA ALA A 321 10.42 -17.48 -8.28
C ALA A 321 8.91 -17.56 -8.53
N ALA A 322 8.09 -16.86 -7.73
CA ALA A 322 6.64 -16.82 -7.89
C ALA A 322 6.21 -16.18 -9.22
N ILE A 323 6.82 -15.04 -9.60
CA ILE A 323 6.59 -14.37 -10.88
C ILE A 323 6.99 -15.30 -12.03
N GLY A 324 8.20 -15.88 -11.99
CA GLY A 324 8.64 -16.84 -13.00
C GLY A 324 7.67 -18.00 -13.19
N ARG A 325 7.13 -18.57 -12.09
CA ARG A 325 6.10 -19.63 -12.12
C ARG A 325 4.76 -19.16 -12.66
N CYS A 326 4.34 -17.93 -12.34
CA CYS A 326 3.06 -17.38 -12.81
C CYS A 326 3.08 -17.14 -14.32
N PHE A 327 4.19 -16.63 -14.83
CA PHE A 327 4.34 -16.21 -16.23
C PHE A 327 5.07 -17.22 -17.12
N GLY A 328 5.37 -18.43 -16.61
CA GLY A 328 5.99 -19.50 -17.39
C GLY A 328 7.37 -19.15 -17.95
N GLY A 329 8.16 -18.35 -17.22
CA GLY A 329 9.49 -17.89 -17.61
C GLY A 329 9.49 -16.72 -18.61
N GLN A 330 8.33 -16.18 -18.97
CA GLN A 330 8.19 -14.99 -19.83
C GLN A 330 7.60 -13.82 -19.05
N SER A 331 8.35 -13.36 -18.03
CA SER A 331 7.91 -12.27 -17.17
C SER A 331 7.67 -10.98 -17.97
N PRO A 332 6.55 -10.28 -17.76
CA PRO A 332 6.45 -8.89 -18.19
C PRO A 332 7.42 -8.02 -17.38
N PRO A 333 7.65 -6.73 -17.78
CA PRO A 333 8.46 -5.80 -17.01
C PRO A 333 8.03 -5.75 -15.54
N VAL A 334 9.00 -5.87 -14.63
CA VAL A 334 8.79 -5.86 -13.16
C VAL A 334 9.42 -4.62 -12.56
N THR A 335 8.65 -3.85 -11.79
CA THR A 335 9.14 -2.74 -10.96
C THR A 335 8.84 -2.99 -9.48
N ALA A 336 9.57 -2.32 -8.60
CA ALA A 336 9.35 -2.34 -7.16
C ALA A 336 9.55 -0.94 -6.58
N LEU A 337 8.52 -0.41 -5.95
CA LEU A 337 8.48 0.99 -5.53
C LEU A 337 9.14 1.24 -4.17
N LYS A 338 9.37 0.18 -3.38
CA LYS A 338 9.96 0.29 -2.03
C LYS A 338 11.43 0.71 -2.02
N GLY A 339 12.11 0.69 -3.17
CA GLY A 339 13.43 1.32 -3.30
C GLY A 339 13.40 2.83 -3.06
N VAL A 340 12.27 3.48 -3.39
CA VAL A 340 12.06 4.93 -3.22
C VAL A 340 11.47 5.24 -1.84
N THR A 341 10.36 4.63 -1.46
CA THR A 341 9.58 5.00 -0.26
C THR A 341 9.94 4.19 0.98
N GLY A 342 10.81 3.19 0.87
CA GLY A 342 10.85 2.17 1.90
C GLY A 342 9.53 1.39 1.97
N HIS A 343 9.36 0.66 3.04
CA HIS A 343 8.19 -0.19 3.27
C HIS A 343 7.22 0.47 4.25
N LEU A 344 6.05 0.90 3.74
CA LEU A 344 5.00 1.55 4.54
C LEU A 344 4.11 0.54 5.27
N ILE A 345 4.55 -0.71 5.44
CA ILE A 345 3.82 -1.81 6.06
C ILE A 345 2.41 -1.94 5.43
N GLY A 346 1.34 -1.77 6.19
CA GLY A 346 -0.04 -1.87 5.67
C GLY A 346 -0.44 -0.75 4.68
N GLY A 347 0.30 0.36 4.66
CA GLY A 347 0.09 1.44 3.68
C GLY A 347 0.64 1.16 2.29
N SER A 348 1.64 0.26 2.16
CA SER A 348 2.36 0.02 0.91
C SER A 348 1.45 -0.38 -0.25
N GLY A 349 0.65 -1.43 -0.07
CA GLY A 349 -0.13 -1.99 -1.18
C GLY A 349 -1.15 -1.02 -1.77
N ALA A 350 -1.69 -0.09 -0.96
CA ALA A 350 -2.60 0.94 -1.46
C ALA A 350 -1.87 2.03 -2.25
N LEU A 351 -0.70 2.48 -1.79
CA LEU A 351 0.15 3.41 -2.53
C LEU A 351 0.59 2.81 -3.86
N GLU A 352 1.02 1.56 -3.81
CA GLU A 352 1.48 0.79 -4.98
C GLU A 352 0.36 0.59 -6.00
N ALA A 353 -0.86 0.30 -5.56
CA ALA A 353 -2.03 0.19 -6.43
C ALA A 353 -2.35 1.52 -7.15
N ALA A 354 -2.31 2.64 -6.43
CA ALA A 354 -2.54 3.98 -7.00
C ALA A 354 -1.51 4.30 -8.10
N LEU A 355 -0.24 3.99 -7.84
CA LEU A 355 0.85 4.28 -8.78
C LEU A 355 0.91 3.27 -9.93
N ALA A 356 0.59 2.01 -9.69
CA ALA A 356 0.47 1.00 -10.74
C ALA A 356 -0.60 1.38 -11.77
N LEU A 357 -1.75 1.91 -11.34
CA LEU A 357 -2.77 2.49 -12.22
C LEU A 357 -2.21 3.65 -13.05
N ARG A 358 -1.44 4.54 -12.41
CA ARG A 358 -0.81 5.67 -13.11
C ARG A 358 0.20 5.20 -14.16
N CYS A 359 1.05 4.23 -13.80
CA CYS A 359 2.00 3.62 -14.73
C CYS A 359 1.30 2.97 -15.93
N ALA A 360 0.24 2.20 -15.69
CA ALA A 360 -0.55 1.55 -16.74
C ALA A 360 -1.24 2.57 -17.66
N SER A 361 -1.75 3.66 -17.09
CA SER A 361 -2.42 4.74 -17.84
C SER A 361 -1.45 5.52 -18.74
N VAL A 362 -0.26 5.86 -18.20
CA VAL A 362 0.76 6.64 -18.92
C VAL A 362 1.57 5.75 -19.87
N GLY A 363 1.64 4.44 -19.63
CA GLY A 363 2.49 3.52 -20.38
C GLY A 363 3.98 3.67 -20.06
N LEU A 364 4.32 4.11 -18.85
CA LEU A 364 5.70 4.29 -18.41
C LEU A 364 5.89 3.75 -16.98
N VAL A 365 6.80 2.80 -16.82
CA VAL A 365 7.10 2.12 -15.55
C VAL A 365 8.43 2.60 -15.00
N PRO A 366 8.50 3.01 -13.71
CA PRO A 366 9.74 3.46 -13.07
C PRO A 366 10.78 2.35 -13.01
N ALA A 367 12.06 2.72 -13.06
CA ALA A 367 13.14 1.82 -12.69
C ALA A 367 13.13 1.53 -11.18
N ILE A 368 13.57 0.35 -10.80
CA ILE A 368 13.76 -0.02 -9.40
C ILE A 368 14.97 0.75 -8.87
N ALA A 369 14.75 1.57 -7.85
CA ALA A 369 15.83 2.37 -7.26
C ALA A 369 16.93 1.49 -6.67
N ASN A 370 18.18 1.91 -6.85
CA ASN A 370 19.38 1.28 -6.31
C ASN A 370 19.69 -0.14 -6.82
N THR A 371 18.94 -0.68 -7.78
CA THR A 371 19.18 -2.01 -8.34
C THR A 371 20.17 -1.91 -9.50
N VAL A 372 21.37 -2.41 -9.30
CA VAL A 372 22.47 -2.40 -10.28
C VAL A 372 22.68 -3.77 -10.89
N SER A 373 22.67 -4.82 -10.07
CA SER A 373 22.81 -6.21 -10.48
C SER A 373 21.86 -7.08 -9.66
N SER A 374 21.29 -8.10 -10.29
CA SER A 374 20.33 -8.97 -9.62
C SER A 374 20.62 -10.44 -9.87
N PRO A 375 20.70 -11.27 -8.83
CA PRO A 375 20.75 -12.72 -8.98
C PRO A 375 19.46 -13.33 -9.53
N GLU A 376 18.35 -12.58 -9.52
CA GLU A 376 17.05 -12.98 -10.03
C GLU A 376 16.79 -12.55 -11.49
N ALA A 377 17.78 -11.93 -12.16
CA ALA A 377 17.63 -11.41 -13.53
C ALA A 377 17.26 -12.48 -14.59
N ASP A 378 17.62 -13.74 -14.34
CA ASP A 378 17.24 -14.86 -15.21
C ASP A 378 15.80 -15.34 -14.99
N LEU A 379 15.17 -14.94 -13.89
CA LEU A 379 13.81 -15.35 -13.53
C LEU A 379 12.77 -14.30 -13.92
N VAL A 380 13.13 -13.03 -13.85
CA VAL A 380 12.20 -11.88 -14.02
C VAL A 380 12.85 -10.74 -14.80
N ASP A 381 12.05 -10.06 -15.62
CA ASP A 381 12.48 -8.88 -16.40
C ASP A 381 12.40 -7.60 -15.55
N LEU A 382 13.43 -7.33 -14.78
CA LEU A 382 13.51 -6.16 -13.90
C LEU A 382 13.72 -4.87 -14.69
N VAL A 383 12.95 -3.83 -14.38
CA VAL A 383 13.17 -2.48 -14.91
C VAL A 383 14.26 -1.80 -14.10
N THR A 384 15.45 -1.66 -14.68
CA THR A 384 16.62 -1.06 -14.00
C THR A 384 17.19 0.11 -14.80
N GLY A 385 17.93 0.99 -14.13
CA GLY A 385 18.66 2.11 -14.71
C GLY A 385 17.79 3.28 -15.14
N SER A 386 16.76 3.06 -15.95
CA SER A 386 15.85 4.12 -16.44
C SER A 386 14.40 3.63 -16.53
N PRO A 387 13.41 4.53 -16.47
CA PRO A 387 12.02 4.17 -16.71
C PRO A 387 11.85 3.50 -18.08
N ARG A 388 10.94 2.53 -18.15
CA ARG A 388 10.67 1.74 -19.34
C ARG A 388 9.26 1.99 -19.87
N ALA A 389 9.15 2.26 -21.17
CA ALA A 389 7.87 2.31 -21.86
C ALA A 389 7.25 0.90 -21.91
N VAL A 390 5.97 0.82 -21.59
CA VAL A 390 5.17 -0.41 -21.63
C VAL A 390 3.86 -0.15 -22.37
N ARG A 391 3.22 -1.21 -22.87
CA ARG A 391 1.86 -1.05 -23.39
C ARG A 391 0.88 -0.64 -22.29
N SER A 392 -0.11 0.19 -22.61
CA SER A 392 -1.24 0.43 -21.70
C SER A 392 -2.08 -0.86 -21.62
N ALA A 393 -1.95 -1.56 -20.51
CA ALA A 393 -2.56 -2.87 -20.27
C ALA A 393 -2.70 -3.11 -18.77
N PRO A 394 -3.48 -4.12 -18.35
CA PRO A 394 -3.63 -4.46 -16.93
C PRO A 394 -2.29 -4.71 -16.24
N VAL A 395 -2.20 -4.32 -14.98
CA VAL A 395 -1.04 -4.52 -14.11
C VAL A 395 -1.40 -5.47 -12.98
N LEU A 396 -0.47 -6.36 -12.65
CA LEU A 396 -0.55 -7.21 -11.47
C LEU A 396 0.25 -6.57 -10.34
N SER A 397 -0.41 -6.24 -9.22
CA SER A 397 0.23 -5.65 -8.04
C SER A 397 0.22 -6.64 -6.89
N ASN A 398 1.41 -6.96 -6.35
CA ASN A 398 1.62 -7.97 -5.33
C ASN A 398 1.88 -7.36 -3.95
N SER A 399 1.36 -7.99 -2.91
CA SER A 399 1.72 -7.71 -1.52
C SER A 399 1.84 -9.02 -0.74
N PHE A 400 3.01 -9.22 -0.11
CA PHE A 400 3.31 -10.42 0.68
C PHE A 400 3.67 -10.02 2.10
N GLY A 401 2.89 -10.47 3.07
CA GLY A 401 3.01 -10.07 4.47
C GLY A 401 3.55 -11.16 5.37
N PHE A 402 4.14 -10.78 6.48
CA PHE A 402 4.45 -11.71 7.57
C PHE A 402 3.22 -12.51 7.96
N GLY A 403 3.42 -13.73 8.44
CA GLY A 403 2.35 -14.71 8.65
C GLY A 403 1.96 -15.46 7.37
N GLY A 404 2.69 -15.24 6.25
CA GLY A 404 2.39 -15.85 4.97
C GLY A 404 1.16 -15.25 4.27
N GLN A 405 0.80 -14.02 4.59
CA GLN A 405 -0.35 -13.32 4.01
C GLN A 405 -0.03 -12.82 2.60
N ASN A 406 -0.58 -13.44 1.58
CA ASN A 406 -0.41 -13.02 0.19
C ASN A 406 -1.69 -12.36 -0.33
N ALA A 407 -1.57 -11.23 -0.99
CA ALA A 407 -2.68 -10.55 -1.67
C ALA A 407 -2.21 -9.96 -3.01
N CYS A 408 -2.99 -10.17 -4.06
CA CYS A 408 -2.69 -9.68 -5.40
C CYS A 408 -3.92 -8.95 -5.98
N LEU A 409 -3.68 -7.78 -6.58
CA LEU A 409 -4.67 -7.02 -7.33
C LEU A 409 -4.35 -7.06 -8.82
N VAL A 410 -5.37 -7.13 -9.64
CA VAL A 410 -5.30 -6.81 -11.07
C VAL A 410 -5.99 -5.49 -11.30
N LEU A 411 -5.25 -4.54 -11.83
CA LEU A 411 -5.68 -3.17 -12.04
C LEU A 411 -5.63 -2.87 -13.55
N ALA A 412 -6.71 -2.37 -14.11
CA ALA A 412 -6.75 -1.96 -15.51
C ALA A 412 -6.66 -0.42 -15.64
N PRO A 413 -5.94 0.09 -16.66
CA PRO A 413 -5.94 1.52 -16.94
C PRO A 413 -7.33 2.03 -17.29
N PRO A 414 -7.57 3.34 -17.25
CA PRO A 414 -8.84 3.90 -17.73
C PRO A 414 -9.04 3.57 -19.20
N PRO A 415 -10.30 3.47 -19.66
CA PRO A 415 -10.66 3.08 -21.02
C PRO A 415 -10.25 4.12 -22.08
#